data_defe024569dcb09c263a9a337678cd9f
#
_entry.id   defe024569dcb09c263a9a337678cd9f
#
_cell.length_a   1.000
_cell.length_b   1.000
_cell.length_c   1.000
_cell.angle_alpha   90.00
_cell.angle_beta   90.00
_cell.angle_gamma   90.00
#
_symmetry.space_group_name_H-M   'P 1'
#
loop_
_entity.id
_entity.type
_entity.pdbx_description
1 polymer ?
#
loop_
_entity_poly.entity_id
_entity_poly.type
_entity_poly.pdbx_seq_one_letter_code
_entity_poly.pdbx_strand_id
1 'polypeptide(L)'
;MLLLDKPVGLSSNHALQRAKRTLDAAKAGHTGTLDPFATGLLLCCMGRATKISGAMLEADKTYRATLQFGEETDSGDLTGNIVARAEPGWDGADETALREVLSRFQGSIEQIPPMYSALKRDGKPLYEYARAGIELERPPRRVTIYRIELLSFTGRQAEIDVACSKGTYIRTLAQDIGRALGCYAHLAALCRTQVGPFSLDRAITLDALQAMPDPKAALLALNELPAGLLPAT
;
A
#
# COMPACT_ATOMS: atom_id res chain seq x y z
N MET A 1 -20.28 4.91 -1.07
CA MET A 1 -18.81 4.75 -1.01
C MET A 1 -18.29 4.46 -2.41
N LEU A 2 -17.17 5.03 -2.84
CA LEU A 2 -16.55 4.75 -4.13
C LEU A 2 -15.38 3.78 -3.95
N LEU A 3 -15.32 2.74 -4.76
CA LEU A 3 -14.15 1.89 -4.92
C LEU A 3 -13.34 2.47 -6.09
N LEU A 4 -12.26 3.17 -5.79
CA LEU A 4 -11.44 3.85 -6.79
C LEU A 4 -10.18 3.03 -7.09
N ASP A 5 -9.93 2.73 -8.36
CA ASP A 5 -8.62 2.28 -8.80
C ASP A 5 -7.71 3.51 -8.95
N LYS A 6 -6.81 3.68 -7.98
CA LYS A 6 -5.90 4.82 -7.96
C LYS A 6 -4.79 4.63 -9.01
N PRO A 7 -4.65 5.54 -9.98
CA PRO A 7 -3.55 5.46 -10.93
C PRO A 7 -2.21 5.76 -10.27
N VAL A 8 -1.13 5.34 -10.92
CA VAL A 8 0.25 5.75 -10.60
C VAL A 8 0.42 7.27 -10.71
N GLY A 9 1.33 7.83 -9.93
CA GLY A 9 1.73 9.26 -9.98
C GLY A 9 0.86 10.20 -9.16
N LEU A 10 -0.33 9.79 -8.73
CA LEU A 10 -1.18 10.61 -7.86
C LEU A 10 -1.05 10.18 -6.39
N SER A 11 -0.98 11.14 -5.49
CA SER A 11 -1.21 10.85 -4.07
C SER A 11 -2.67 10.43 -3.84
N SER A 12 -2.93 9.66 -2.77
CA SER A 12 -4.29 9.25 -2.40
C SER A 12 -5.22 10.44 -2.22
N ASN A 13 -4.72 11.55 -1.64
CA ASN A 13 -5.55 12.76 -1.48
C ASN A 13 -5.84 13.43 -2.83
N HIS A 14 -4.89 13.51 -3.75
CA HIS A 14 -5.16 14.06 -5.08
C HIS A 14 -6.19 13.24 -5.85
N ALA A 15 -6.08 11.91 -5.82
CA ALA A 15 -7.07 11.01 -6.42
C ALA A 15 -8.46 11.20 -5.79
N LEU A 16 -8.53 11.26 -4.46
CA LEU A 16 -9.77 11.54 -3.72
C LEU A 16 -10.39 12.88 -4.13
N GLN A 17 -9.60 13.96 -4.20
CA GLN A 17 -10.12 15.30 -4.56
C GLN A 17 -10.63 15.36 -6.00
N ARG A 18 -10.00 14.61 -6.93
CA ARG A 18 -10.52 14.46 -8.29
C ARG A 18 -11.87 13.75 -8.29
N ALA A 19 -11.97 12.58 -7.64
CA ALA A 19 -13.23 11.83 -7.52
C ALA A 19 -14.32 12.66 -6.80
N LYS A 20 -13.96 13.39 -5.73
CA LYS A 20 -14.87 14.28 -5.00
C LYS A 20 -15.49 15.35 -5.90
N ARG A 21 -14.68 15.99 -6.77
CA ARG A 21 -15.17 17.00 -7.73
C ARG A 21 -16.09 16.39 -8.77
N THR A 22 -15.70 15.25 -9.36
CA THR A 22 -16.52 14.54 -10.36
C THR A 22 -17.88 14.13 -9.79
N LEU A 23 -17.94 13.75 -8.52
CA LEU A 23 -19.16 13.31 -7.83
C LEU A 23 -19.96 14.47 -7.20
N ASP A 24 -19.47 15.71 -7.29
CA ASP A 24 -20.03 16.88 -6.59
C ASP A 24 -20.31 16.61 -5.11
N ALA A 25 -19.35 15.96 -4.43
CA ALA A 25 -19.52 15.58 -3.03
C ALA A 25 -19.06 16.68 -2.08
N ALA A 26 -19.91 17.10 -1.13
CA ALA A 26 -19.56 18.13 -0.14
C ALA A 26 -18.43 17.69 0.80
N LYS A 27 -18.42 16.40 1.22
CA LYS A 27 -17.45 15.81 2.14
C LYS A 27 -16.92 14.50 1.59
N ALA A 28 -15.60 14.30 1.68
CA ALA A 28 -14.95 13.06 1.30
C ALA A 28 -13.76 12.75 2.22
N GLY A 29 -13.42 11.47 2.33
CA GLY A 29 -12.23 10.94 3.00
C GLY A 29 -11.85 9.61 2.40
N HIS A 30 -10.59 9.19 2.52
CA HIS A 30 -10.16 7.85 2.11
C HIS A 30 -9.71 7.01 3.31
N THR A 31 -9.68 5.69 3.13
CA THR A 31 -9.33 4.72 4.17
C THR A 31 -7.99 4.06 3.86
N GLY A 32 -6.92 4.67 4.32
CA GLY A 32 -5.56 4.17 4.12
C GLY A 32 -4.89 4.73 2.87
N THR A 33 -3.77 5.39 3.11
CA THR A 33 -2.94 6.01 2.07
C THR A 33 -2.28 4.94 1.20
N LEU A 34 -2.22 5.20 -0.10
CA LEU A 34 -1.31 4.59 -1.06
C LEU A 34 -0.28 5.64 -1.45
N ASP A 35 0.97 5.22 -1.55
CA ASP A 35 2.07 6.08 -2.02
C ASP A 35 1.82 6.51 -3.48
N PRO A 36 2.42 7.62 -3.96
CA PRO A 36 2.21 8.09 -5.34
C PRO A 36 2.57 7.06 -6.41
N PHE A 37 3.64 6.29 -6.22
CA PHE A 37 4.05 5.24 -7.17
C PHE A 37 3.12 4.02 -7.15
N ALA A 38 2.41 3.76 -6.04
CA ALA A 38 1.50 2.64 -5.89
C ALA A 38 0.16 2.88 -6.60
N THR A 39 -0.47 1.79 -7.03
CA THR A 39 -1.77 1.76 -7.69
C THR A 39 -2.80 0.94 -6.89
N GLY A 40 -4.01 0.84 -7.42
CA GLY A 40 -5.02 -0.09 -6.95
C GLY A 40 -6.05 0.51 -6.00
N LEU A 41 -6.70 -0.34 -5.25
CA LEU A 41 -7.93 -0.05 -4.53
C LEU A 41 -7.76 1.03 -3.45
N LEU A 42 -8.41 2.17 -3.67
CA LEU A 42 -8.55 3.25 -2.72
C LEU A 42 -10.04 3.43 -2.37
N LEU A 43 -10.41 3.11 -1.13
CA LEU A 43 -11.78 3.31 -0.67
C LEU A 43 -12.01 4.78 -0.38
N CYS A 44 -12.89 5.42 -1.15
CA CYS A 44 -13.26 6.82 -1.02
C CYS A 44 -14.65 6.93 -0.41
N CYS A 45 -14.73 7.40 0.84
CA CYS A 45 -15.97 7.60 1.56
C CYS A 45 -16.52 8.99 1.27
N MET A 46 -17.73 9.07 0.68
CA MET A 46 -18.42 10.33 0.35
C MET A 46 -19.57 10.59 1.33
N GLY A 47 -19.75 11.84 1.76
CA GLY A 47 -20.85 12.25 2.61
C GLY A 47 -20.99 11.39 3.88
N ARG A 48 -22.14 10.75 4.09
CA ARG A 48 -22.43 9.91 5.27
C ARG A 48 -21.50 8.70 5.40
N ALA A 49 -20.96 8.18 4.28
CA ALA A 49 -20.01 7.05 4.31
C ALA A 49 -18.69 7.38 5.02
N THR A 50 -18.37 8.65 5.30
CA THR A 50 -17.18 9.00 6.10
C THR A 50 -17.24 8.45 7.53
N LYS A 51 -18.40 8.04 8.03
CA LYS A 51 -18.56 7.43 9.36
C LYS A 51 -17.94 6.03 9.47
N ILE A 52 -17.81 5.31 8.35
CA ILE A 52 -17.20 3.96 8.32
C ILE A 52 -15.70 3.98 8.04
N SER A 53 -15.10 5.14 7.80
CA SER A 53 -13.69 5.24 7.43
C SER A 53 -12.76 4.65 8.49
N GLY A 54 -13.10 4.76 9.78
CA GLY A 54 -12.33 4.17 10.87
C GLY A 54 -12.24 2.64 10.78
N ALA A 55 -13.38 1.96 10.59
CA ALA A 55 -13.41 0.50 10.46
C ALA A 55 -12.58 0.02 9.26
N MET A 56 -12.60 0.74 8.15
CA MET A 56 -11.82 0.39 6.96
C MET A 56 -10.33 0.68 7.10
N LEU A 57 -9.93 1.63 7.93
CA LEU A 57 -8.52 1.82 8.29
C LEU A 57 -7.96 0.60 9.03
N GLU A 58 -8.79 0.00 9.89
CA GLU A 58 -8.45 -1.18 10.68
C GLU A 58 -8.48 -2.50 9.89
N ALA A 59 -9.13 -2.53 8.74
CA ALA A 59 -9.27 -3.74 7.93
C ALA A 59 -7.92 -4.26 7.40
N ASP A 60 -7.83 -5.56 7.16
CA ASP A 60 -6.70 -6.20 6.49
C ASP A 60 -6.62 -5.79 5.02
N LYS A 61 -5.44 -5.92 4.43
CA LYS A 61 -5.17 -5.54 3.04
C LYS A 61 -4.44 -6.64 2.31
N THR A 62 -4.67 -6.73 1.00
CA THR A 62 -3.89 -7.56 0.11
C THR A 62 -3.21 -6.69 -0.94
N TYR A 63 -1.98 -7.06 -1.26
CA TYR A 63 -1.15 -6.34 -2.23
C TYR A 63 -0.50 -7.29 -3.20
N ARG A 64 -0.38 -6.86 -4.46
CA ARG A 64 0.56 -7.40 -5.42
C ARG A 64 1.76 -6.46 -5.48
N ALA A 65 2.95 -6.99 -5.26
CA ALA A 65 4.17 -6.22 -5.14
C ALA A 65 5.27 -6.81 -6.03
N THR A 66 5.96 -5.93 -6.78
CA THR A 66 7.16 -6.31 -7.54
C THR A 66 8.38 -5.83 -6.77
N LEU A 67 9.21 -6.77 -6.34
CA LEU A 67 10.50 -6.52 -5.72
C LEU A 67 11.58 -6.45 -6.79
N GLN A 68 12.43 -5.43 -6.72
CA GLN A 68 13.67 -5.34 -7.48
C GLN A 68 14.82 -5.66 -6.54
N PHE A 69 15.58 -6.72 -6.84
CA PHE A 69 16.76 -7.12 -6.08
C PHE A 69 18.02 -6.45 -6.59
N GLY A 70 19.05 -6.43 -5.76
CA GLY A 70 20.38 -5.90 -6.03
C GLY A 70 20.63 -4.50 -5.49
N GLU A 71 19.57 -3.76 -5.15
CA GLU A 71 19.69 -2.38 -4.64
C GLU A 71 18.61 -2.09 -3.60
N GLU A 72 18.98 -1.33 -2.57
CA GLU A 72 18.05 -0.78 -1.59
C GLU A 72 17.99 0.74 -1.73
N THR A 73 16.80 1.32 -1.57
CA THR A 73 16.60 2.78 -1.60
C THR A 73 16.18 3.30 -0.22
N ASP A 74 16.42 4.58 0.04
CA ASP A 74 16.06 5.25 1.29
C ASP A 74 14.54 5.31 1.53
N SER A 75 13.73 5.32 0.46
CA SER A 75 12.26 5.25 0.54
C SER A 75 11.71 3.82 0.59
N GLY A 76 12.51 2.81 0.21
CA GLY A 76 12.10 1.42 0.02
C GLY A 76 11.32 1.17 -1.27
N ASP A 77 11.26 2.14 -2.18
CA ASP A 77 10.63 2.05 -3.50
C ASP A 77 11.50 2.69 -4.59
N LEU A 78 11.08 2.54 -5.84
CA LEU A 78 11.81 3.01 -7.02
C LEU A 78 12.05 4.54 -7.08
N THR A 79 11.39 5.33 -6.21
CA THR A 79 11.49 6.80 -6.24
C THR A 79 12.57 7.35 -5.31
N GLY A 80 13.15 6.50 -4.45
CA GLY A 80 14.20 6.87 -3.51
C GLY A 80 15.60 6.86 -4.10
N ASN A 81 16.55 7.38 -3.33
CA ASN A 81 17.96 7.29 -3.66
C ASN A 81 18.51 5.92 -3.24
N ILE A 82 19.41 5.35 -4.04
CA ILE A 82 20.08 4.09 -3.70
C ILE A 82 21.00 4.32 -2.50
N VAL A 83 20.82 3.52 -1.44
CA VAL A 83 21.61 3.58 -0.20
C VAL A 83 22.47 2.34 0.02
N ALA A 84 22.15 1.22 -0.64
CA ALA A 84 22.94 -0.02 -0.58
C ALA A 84 22.81 -0.80 -1.89
N ARG A 85 23.85 -1.58 -2.22
CA ARG A 85 23.93 -2.45 -3.38
C ARG A 85 24.46 -3.82 -3.01
N ALA A 86 24.02 -4.82 -3.76
CA ALA A 86 24.63 -6.16 -3.71
C ALA A 86 26.12 -6.11 -4.07
N GLU A 87 26.85 -7.15 -3.65
CA GLU A 87 28.29 -7.26 -3.93
C GLU A 87 28.58 -7.23 -5.44
N PRO A 88 29.75 -6.69 -5.85
CA PRO A 88 30.17 -6.70 -7.24
C PRO A 88 30.18 -8.13 -7.80
N GLY A 89 29.56 -8.30 -8.97
CA GLY A 89 29.43 -9.61 -9.61
C GLY A 89 28.18 -10.40 -9.22
N TRP A 90 27.33 -9.85 -8.36
CA TRP A 90 26.03 -10.46 -8.07
C TRP A 90 25.17 -10.51 -9.36
N ASP A 91 24.74 -11.72 -9.75
CA ASP A 91 24.03 -11.99 -11.00
C ASP A 91 22.53 -12.28 -10.84
N GLY A 92 22.06 -12.38 -9.60
CA GLY A 92 20.64 -12.61 -9.25
C GLY A 92 20.48 -13.41 -7.96
N ALA A 93 19.27 -13.37 -7.43
CA ALA A 93 18.89 -14.21 -6.29
C ALA A 93 18.56 -15.64 -6.77
N ASP A 94 18.67 -16.60 -5.85
CA ASP A 94 18.20 -17.98 -6.05
C ASP A 94 16.73 -18.09 -5.67
N GLU A 95 15.92 -18.79 -6.47
CA GLU A 95 14.48 -18.95 -6.23
C GLU A 95 14.19 -19.78 -4.98
N THR A 96 14.98 -20.82 -4.72
CA THR A 96 14.80 -21.68 -3.55
C THR A 96 15.07 -20.88 -2.27
N ALA A 97 16.17 -20.13 -2.25
CA ALA A 97 16.51 -19.23 -1.15
C ALA A 97 15.42 -18.16 -0.95
N LEU A 98 14.87 -17.58 -2.03
CA LEU A 98 13.77 -16.64 -1.92
C LEU A 98 12.54 -17.28 -1.28
N ARG A 99 12.12 -18.47 -1.70
CA ARG A 99 10.96 -19.17 -1.12
C ARG A 99 11.16 -19.47 0.37
N GLU A 100 12.36 -19.87 0.77
CA GLU A 100 12.70 -20.06 2.18
C GLU A 100 12.61 -18.76 2.96
N VAL A 101 13.15 -17.67 2.43
CA VAL A 101 13.08 -16.35 3.07
C VAL A 101 11.61 -15.87 3.19
N LEU A 102 10.82 -15.99 2.13
CA LEU A 102 9.40 -15.61 2.16
C LEU A 102 8.64 -16.37 3.26
N SER A 103 8.93 -17.66 3.44
CA SER A 103 8.28 -18.46 4.49
C SER A 103 8.55 -17.97 5.91
N ARG A 104 9.71 -17.35 6.15
CA ARG A 104 10.09 -16.78 7.46
C ARG A 104 9.34 -15.49 7.78
N PHE A 105 8.85 -14.77 6.76
CA PHE A 105 8.06 -13.55 6.93
C PHE A 105 6.56 -13.84 7.12
N GLN A 106 6.10 -15.08 6.95
CA GLN A 106 4.70 -15.43 7.25
C GLN A 106 4.48 -15.52 8.76
N GLY A 107 3.33 -14.99 9.23
CA GLY A 107 2.98 -14.92 10.64
C GLY A 107 3.23 -13.54 11.26
N SER A 108 3.48 -13.51 12.55
CA SER A 108 3.73 -12.27 13.29
C SER A 108 5.19 -11.84 13.16
N ILE A 109 5.40 -10.65 12.61
CA ILE A 109 6.74 -10.05 12.43
C ILE A 109 6.81 -8.66 13.07
N GLU A 110 8.02 -8.18 13.31
CA GLU A 110 8.26 -6.79 13.70
C GLU A 110 8.78 -6.00 12.50
N GLN A 111 8.23 -4.81 12.31
CA GLN A 111 8.69 -3.85 11.29
C GLN A 111 9.00 -2.50 11.93
N ILE A 112 10.10 -1.88 11.54
CA ILE A 112 10.36 -0.47 11.81
C ILE A 112 9.65 0.33 10.70
N PRO A 113 8.65 1.17 11.03
CA PRO A 113 7.96 1.98 10.03
C PRO A 113 8.94 2.87 9.25
N PRO A 114 8.78 3.07 7.93
CA PRO A 114 9.68 3.92 7.16
C PRO A 114 9.50 5.39 7.54
N MET A 115 10.56 6.18 7.38
CA MET A 115 10.49 7.65 7.55
C MET A 115 9.51 8.29 6.57
N TYR A 116 9.42 7.78 5.35
CA TYR A 116 8.43 8.21 4.35
C TYR A 116 7.04 7.60 4.65
N SER A 117 6.46 7.98 5.80
CA SER A 117 5.13 7.53 6.22
C SER A 117 4.26 8.67 6.74
N ALA A 118 2.93 8.43 6.78
CA ALA A 118 1.96 9.36 7.33
C ALA A 118 1.83 9.28 8.88
N LEU A 119 2.64 8.44 9.54
CA LEU A 119 2.72 8.39 10.99
C LEU A 119 3.17 9.76 11.53
N LYS A 120 2.56 10.19 12.63
CA LYS A 120 2.86 11.50 13.21
C LYS A 120 3.80 11.38 14.42
N ARG A 121 4.77 12.27 14.49
CA ARG A 121 5.56 12.57 15.66
C ARG A 121 5.40 14.07 15.96
N ASP A 122 5.05 14.42 17.18
CA ASP A 122 4.82 15.81 17.62
C ASP A 122 3.84 16.57 16.70
N GLY A 123 2.77 15.88 16.26
CA GLY A 123 1.73 16.43 15.38
C GLY A 123 2.10 16.51 13.89
N LYS A 124 3.36 16.30 13.53
CA LYS A 124 3.90 16.39 12.18
C LYS A 124 4.13 15.00 11.57
N PRO A 125 3.73 14.72 10.30
CA PRO A 125 3.98 13.44 9.64
C PRO A 125 5.48 13.15 9.47
N LEU A 126 5.89 11.88 9.59
CA LEU A 126 7.30 11.47 9.45
C LEU A 126 7.89 11.82 8.08
N TYR A 127 7.09 11.75 7.00
CA TYR A 127 7.58 12.09 5.66
C TYR A 127 8.04 13.56 5.53
N GLU A 128 7.54 14.48 6.37
CA GLU A 128 8.01 15.87 6.37
C GLU A 128 9.38 16.01 7.02
N TYR A 129 9.65 15.21 8.05
CA TYR A 129 11.00 15.11 8.63
C TYR A 129 11.97 14.49 7.64
N ALA A 130 11.58 13.39 6.96
CA ALA A 130 12.40 12.74 5.94
C ALA A 130 12.80 13.72 4.82
N ARG A 131 11.86 14.52 4.31
CA ARG A 131 12.13 15.54 3.29
C ARG A 131 13.05 16.66 3.78
N ALA A 132 13.09 16.91 5.07
CA ALA A 132 14.01 17.86 5.69
C ALA A 132 15.37 17.24 6.03
N GLY A 133 15.63 15.97 5.65
CA GLY A 133 16.85 15.24 5.96
C GLY A 133 16.99 14.86 7.44
N ILE A 134 15.88 14.90 8.20
CA ILE A 134 15.88 14.58 9.63
C ILE A 134 15.40 13.13 9.79
N GLU A 135 16.25 12.29 10.33
CA GLU A 135 15.90 10.93 10.72
C GLU A 135 15.48 10.91 12.19
N LEU A 136 14.34 10.25 12.48
CA LEU A 136 13.82 10.06 13.83
C LEU A 136 13.85 8.58 14.18
N GLU A 137 14.14 8.26 15.44
CA GLU A 137 14.00 6.92 15.96
C GLU A 137 12.52 6.48 15.93
N ARG A 138 12.27 5.30 15.44
CA ARG A 138 10.94 4.70 15.29
C ARG A 138 10.93 3.34 15.98
N PRO A 139 10.05 3.14 16.97
CA PRO A 139 9.94 1.84 17.62
C PRO A 139 9.41 0.80 16.63
N PRO A 140 9.91 -0.44 16.69
CA PRO A 140 9.33 -1.56 15.95
C PRO A 140 7.85 -1.72 16.27
N ARG A 141 7.08 -2.17 15.30
CA ARG A 141 5.66 -2.47 15.43
C ARG A 141 5.38 -3.88 14.97
N ARG A 142 4.57 -4.58 15.74
CA ARG A 142 4.12 -5.91 15.39
C ARG A 142 3.03 -5.83 14.32
N VAL A 143 3.23 -6.56 13.22
CA VAL A 143 2.26 -6.75 12.14
C VAL A 143 2.16 -8.23 11.81
N THR A 144 1.11 -8.63 11.10
CA THR A 144 0.91 -10.03 10.72
C THR A 144 0.84 -10.14 9.20
N ILE A 145 1.65 -11.03 8.64
CA ILE A 145 1.56 -11.46 7.25
C ILE A 145 0.77 -12.78 7.24
N TYR A 146 -0.48 -12.72 6.80
CA TYR A 146 -1.35 -13.90 6.77
C TYR A 146 -0.96 -14.87 5.67
N ARG A 147 -0.54 -14.33 4.52
CA ARG A 147 -0.11 -15.06 3.34
C ARG A 147 0.93 -14.25 2.58
N ILE A 148 1.93 -14.93 2.06
CA ILE A 148 2.90 -14.39 1.13
C ILE A 148 3.21 -15.46 0.08
N GLU A 149 2.94 -15.19 -1.18
CA GLU A 149 3.08 -16.14 -2.29
C GLU A 149 3.94 -15.54 -3.39
N LEU A 150 4.88 -16.34 -3.91
CA LEU A 150 5.68 -15.99 -5.07
C LEU A 150 4.86 -16.27 -6.33
N LEU A 151 4.55 -15.23 -7.12
CA LEU A 151 3.80 -15.33 -8.36
C LEU A 151 4.72 -15.50 -9.58
N SER A 152 5.82 -14.76 -9.62
CA SER A 152 6.84 -14.86 -10.68
C SER A 152 8.22 -14.50 -10.18
N PHE A 153 9.25 -14.98 -10.84
CA PHE A 153 10.64 -14.77 -10.49
C PHE A 153 11.55 -14.78 -11.72
N THR A 154 12.53 -13.86 -11.76
CA THR A 154 13.50 -13.73 -12.86
C THR A 154 14.97 -13.69 -12.38
N GLY A 155 15.25 -13.99 -11.11
CA GLY A 155 16.55 -13.79 -10.47
C GLY A 155 16.76 -12.34 -10.00
N ARG A 156 16.38 -11.34 -10.78
CA ARG A 156 16.51 -9.91 -10.42
C ARG A 156 15.22 -9.26 -9.96
N GLN A 157 14.08 -9.86 -10.28
CA GLN A 157 12.77 -9.41 -9.84
C GLN A 157 11.93 -10.57 -9.33
N ALA A 158 11.06 -10.28 -8.37
CA ALA A 158 10.01 -11.18 -7.93
C ALA A 158 8.69 -10.43 -7.84
N GLU A 159 7.61 -11.05 -8.33
CA GLU A 159 6.26 -10.60 -8.04
C GLU A 159 5.68 -11.47 -6.94
N ILE A 160 5.14 -10.85 -5.89
CA ILE A 160 4.55 -11.53 -4.74
C ILE A 160 3.13 -11.03 -4.49
N ASP A 161 2.26 -11.91 -3.99
CA ASP A 161 0.96 -11.57 -3.41
C ASP A 161 1.05 -11.65 -1.89
N VAL A 162 0.64 -10.59 -1.19
CA VAL A 162 0.78 -10.46 0.26
C VAL A 162 -0.54 -10.06 0.88
N ALA A 163 -1.11 -10.94 1.73
CA ALA A 163 -2.24 -10.60 2.61
C ALA A 163 -1.70 -10.29 4.02
N CYS A 164 -2.04 -9.10 4.56
CA CYS A 164 -1.43 -8.62 5.80
C CYS A 164 -2.40 -7.78 6.65
N SER A 165 -2.07 -7.67 7.93
CA SER A 165 -2.78 -6.82 8.87
C SER A 165 -2.60 -5.32 8.55
N LYS A 166 -3.48 -4.50 9.12
CA LYS A 166 -3.30 -3.04 9.11
C LYS A 166 -1.91 -2.64 9.57
N GLY A 167 -1.41 -1.53 9.03
CA GLY A 167 -0.13 -0.93 9.45
C GLY A 167 1.11 -1.59 8.89
N THR A 168 0.97 -2.65 8.09
CA THR A 168 2.09 -3.29 7.38
C THR A 168 2.59 -2.38 6.25
N TYR A 169 3.90 -2.18 6.21
CA TYR A 169 4.60 -1.46 5.16
C TYR A 169 5.25 -2.45 4.19
N ILE A 170 4.70 -2.56 2.99
CA ILE A 170 5.23 -3.49 1.96
C ILE A 170 6.62 -3.04 1.48
N ARG A 171 6.93 -1.75 1.53
CA ARG A 171 8.29 -1.21 1.26
C ARG A 171 9.32 -1.75 2.26
N THR A 172 9.01 -1.71 3.55
CA THR A 172 9.87 -2.30 4.60
C THR A 172 9.98 -3.81 4.42
N LEU A 173 8.88 -4.50 4.09
CA LEU A 173 8.91 -5.95 3.83
C LEU A 173 9.86 -6.27 2.67
N ALA A 174 9.84 -5.50 1.59
CA ALA A 174 10.74 -5.70 0.45
C ALA A 174 12.22 -5.51 0.83
N GLN A 175 12.54 -4.47 1.61
CA GLN A 175 13.89 -4.23 2.13
C GLN A 175 14.35 -5.39 3.04
N ASP A 176 13.49 -5.83 3.95
CA ASP A 176 13.80 -6.90 4.90
C ASP A 176 14.02 -8.25 4.18
N ILE A 177 13.21 -8.55 3.15
CA ILE A 177 13.41 -9.73 2.27
C ILE A 177 14.78 -9.64 1.56
N GLY A 178 15.09 -8.49 0.95
CA GLY A 178 16.36 -8.27 0.26
C GLY A 178 17.58 -8.41 1.17
N ARG A 179 17.49 -7.87 2.39
CA ARG A 179 18.53 -8.01 3.41
C ARG A 179 18.69 -9.47 3.88
N ALA A 180 17.57 -10.18 4.08
CA ALA A 180 17.61 -11.60 4.46
C ALA A 180 18.20 -12.50 3.38
N LEU A 181 18.12 -12.11 2.10
CA LEU A 181 18.78 -12.76 0.95
C LEU A 181 20.24 -12.31 0.78
N GLY A 182 20.69 -11.29 1.51
CA GLY A 182 22.04 -10.72 1.37
C GLY A 182 22.27 -9.90 0.09
N CYS A 183 21.21 -9.52 -0.64
CA CYS A 183 21.32 -8.83 -1.93
C CYS A 183 20.61 -7.48 -1.99
N TYR A 184 19.95 -7.07 -0.92
CA TYR A 184 19.11 -5.87 -0.86
C TYR A 184 17.93 -5.87 -1.85
N ALA A 185 16.89 -5.08 -1.58
CA ALA A 185 15.76 -4.91 -2.48
C ALA A 185 14.98 -3.62 -2.19
N HIS A 186 14.20 -3.19 -3.19
CA HIS A 186 13.19 -2.16 -3.07
C HIS A 186 11.96 -2.53 -3.90
N LEU A 187 10.84 -1.84 -3.70
CA LEU A 187 9.65 -2.02 -4.54
C LEU A 187 9.80 -1.31 -5.89
N ALA A 188 9.67 -2.07 -6.98
CA ALA A 188 9.53 -1.55 -8.34
C ALA A 188 8.07 -1.22 -8.67
N ALA A 189 7.11 -1.99 -8.13
CA ALA A 189 5.69 -1.72 -8.28
C ALA A 189 4.92 -2.20 -7.04
N LEU A 190 3.77 -1.57 -6.78
CA LEU A 190 2.86 -1.94 -5.72
C LEU A 190 1.43 -1.68 -6.16
N CYS A 191 0.57 -2.69 -6.06
CA CYS A 191 -0.86 -2.57 -6.30
C CYS A 191 -1.64 -3.12 -5.11
N ARG A 192 -2.50 -2.31 -4.51
CA ARG A 192 -3.42 -2.80 -3.47
C ARG A 192 -4.63 -3.43 -4.12
N THR A 193 -4.77 -4.75 -3.99
CA THR A 193 -5.82 -5.54 -4.63
C THR A 193 -7.06 -5.70 -3.75
N GLN A 194 -6.91 -5.58 -2.41
CA GLN A 194 -8.02 -5.78 -1.48
C GLN A 194 -7.90 -4.89 -0.22
N VAL A 195 -9.04 -4.45 0.31
CA VAL A 195 -9.19 -3.79 1.62
C VAL A 195 -10.42 -4.38 2.30
N GLY A 196 -10.22 -5.19 3.34
CA GLY A 196 -11.30 -5.94 3.98
C GLY A 196 -12.13 -6.73 2.96
N PRO A 197 -13.45 -6.53 2.89
CA PRO A 197 -14.31 -7.25 1.96
C PRO A 197 -14.35 -6.69 0.53
N PHE A 198 -13.59 -5.62 0.24
CA PHE A 198 -13.62 -4.94 -1.06
C PHE A 198 -12.42 -5.32 -1.90
N SER A 199 -12.69 -5.71 -3.17
CA SER A 199 -11.71 -6.10 -4.17
C SER A 199 -11.54 -5.01 -5.23
N LEU A 200 -10.34 -4.92 -5.80
CA LEU A 200 -9.99 -4.05 -6.93
C LEU A 200 -10.84 -4.34 -8.18
N ASP A 201 -11.25 -5.59 -8.39
CA ASP A 201 -12.06 -5.99 -9.55
C ASP A 201 -13.39 -5.22 -9.67
N ARG A 202 -13.86 -4.65 -8.57
CA ARG A 202 -15.08 -3.83 -8.49
C ARG A 202 -14.80 -2.33 -8.51
N ALA A 203 -13.54 -1.94 -8.65
CA ALA A 203 -13.15 -0.53 -8.64
C ALA A 203 -13.28 0.11 -10.04
N ILE A 204 -13.50 1.40 -10.04
CA ILE A 204 -13.52 2.23 -11.25
C ILE A 204 -12.29 3.12 -11.32
N THR A 205 -11.71 3.30 -12.50
CA THR A 205 -10.62 4.26 -12.70
C THR A 205 -11.13 5.70 -12.67
N LEU A 206 -10.24 6.68 -12.42
CA LEU A 206 -10.62 8.10 -12.47
C LEU A 206 -11.14 8.51 -13.83
N ASP A 207 -10.51 8.04 -14.91
CA ASP A 207 -10.90 8.40 -16.27
C ASP A 207 -12.28 7.82 -16.63
N ALA A 208 -12.52 6.55 -16.26
CA ALA A 208 -13.83 5.94 -16.46
C ALA A 208 -14.92 6.66 -15.65
N LEU A 209 -14.62 7.02 -14.37
CA LEU A 209 -15.56 7.77 -13.54
C LEU A 209 -15.92 9.13 -14.15
N GLN A 210 -14.93 9.84 -14.71
CA GLN A 210 -15.13 11.15 -15.33
C GLN A 210 -15.90 11.06 -16.66
N ALA A 211 -15.79 9.94 -17.37
CA ALA A 211 -16.48 9.69 -18.63
C ALA A 211 -17.93 9.23 -18.44
N MET A 212 -18.36 8.86 -17.22
CA MET A 212 -19.73 8.42 -16.97
C MET A 212 -20.74 9.57 -17.16
N PRO A 213 -21.88 9.33 -17.84
CA PRO A 213 -22.99 10.30 -17.89
C PRO A 213 -23.55 10.62 -16.50
N ASP A 214 -23.62 9.63 -15.62
CA ASP A 214 -23.96 9.78 -14.20
C ASP A 214 -22.86 9.14 -13.32
N PRO A 215 -21.84 9.91 -12.89
CA PRO A 215 -20.78 9.40 -12.03
C PRO A 215 -21.29 8.88 -10.67
N LYS A 216 -22.46 9.34 -10.20
CA LYS A 216 -23.01 8.91 -8.90
C LYS A 216 -23.48 7.46 -8.93
N ALA A 217 -23.78 6.90 -10.09
CA ALA A 217 -24.10 5.47 -10.26
C ALA A 217 -22.93 4.54 -9.90
N ALA A 218 -21.67 5.04 -9.86
CA ALA A 218 -20.50 4.29 -9.39
C ALA A 218 -20.41 4.18 -7.85
N LEU A 219 -21.28 4.85 -7.11
CA LEU A 219 -21.27 4.82 -5.65
C LEU A 219 -21.99 3.58 -5.12
N LEU A 220 -21.32 2.80 -4.30
CA LEU A 220 -21.99 1.79 -3.46
C LEU A 220 -22.85 2.50 -2.43
N ALA A 221 -24.11 2.11 -2.36
CA ALA A 221 -25.04 2.60 -1.33
C ALA A 221 -24.68 2.02 0.05
N LEU A 222 -25.11 2.66 1.13
CA LEU A 222 -24.75 2.23 2.48
C LEU A 222 -25.36 0.87 2.85
N ASN A 223 -26.54 0.53 2.30
CA ASN A 223 -27.19 -0.76 2.49
C ASN A 223 -26.56 -1.91 1.67
N GLU A 224 -25.68 -1.60 0.75
CA GLU A 224 -24.89 -2.59 -0.02
C GLU A 224 -23.57 -2.93 0.66
N LEU A 225 -23.25 -2.23 1.76
CA LEU A 225 -22.04 -2.50 2.52
C LEU A 225 -22.24 -3.75 3.39
N PRO A 226 -21.17 -4.54 3.61
CA PRO A 226 -21.21 -5.69 4.46
C PRO A 226 -21.80 -5.36 5.84
N ALA A 227 -22.63 -6.28 6.37
CA ALA A 227 -23.23 -6.15 7.71
C ALA A 227 -22.14 -5.93 8.77
N GLY A 228 -22.37 -5.02 9.72
CA GLY A 228 -21.43 -4.71 10.79
C GLY A 228 -20.43 -3.58 10.48
N LEU A 229 -20.36 -3.05 9.25
CA LEU A 229 -19.52 -1.89 8.93
C LEU A 229 -20.17 -0.55 9.32
N LEU A 230 -21.48 -0.49 9.38
CA LEU A 230 -22.19 0.70 9.85
C LEU A 230 -22.25 0.68 11.38
N PRO A 231 -21.96 1.80 12.06
CA PRO A 231 -22.21 1.92 13.48
C PRO A 231 -23.70 1.64 13.73
N ALA A 232 -24.03 0.92 14.82
CA ALA A 232 -25.40 0.77 15.26
C ALA A 232 -26.04 2.17 15.38
N THR A 233 -27.23 2.31 14.81
CA THR A 233 -28.01 3.56 14.84
C THR A 233 -28.46 3.88 16.26
#